data_93ced78eb768c496808078c257406725
#
_entry.id   93ced78eb768c496808078c257406725
#
_cell.length_a   1.000
_cell.length_b   1.000
_cell.length_c   1.000
_cell.angle_alpha   90.00
_cell.angle_beta   90.00
_cell.angle_gamma   90.00
#
_symmetry.space_group_name_H-M   'P 1'
#
loop_
_entity.id
_entity.type
_entity.pdbx_description
1 polymer ?
#
loop_
_entity_poly.entity_id
_entity_poly.type
_entity_poly.pdbx_seq_one_letter_code
_entity_poly.pdbx_strand_id
1 'polypeptide(L)'
;MRIFRYLEDSRTYLGVLLEDGTAYRLNAPDLMTLVGEARKAGASTADYVQSLLSELVSIHAAPESLALLTPVDAPEVWAAGVTYQKSREARNYEATAGKLDASTFYDKVYDAERPELFMKSTSARTVGPGEQVGLRSDSTWQVPEAELGLVLDRTGAIIGYTAGNDMSCRDIEGENPLYLPQAKIWRNSCSIGPYVRLAETLADPYDLTISCRIYRDGVKVVDESGSTGQLKRRLEELAGFLKRDNELFDGTVLLTGTCLVPPNQFTLASGDRIEIEIASIGTLVNTAAYAHELEQA
;
A
#
# COMPACT_ATOMS: atom_id res chain seq x y z
N MET A 1 14.82 -4.81 -9.11
CA MET A 1 15.00 -3.35 -9.31
C MET A 1 13.84 -2.63 -8.64
N ARG A 2 14.12 -1.63 -7.77
CA ARG A 2 13.14 -0.89 -6.97
C ARG A 2 13.29 0.61 -7.23
N ILE A 3 12.19 1.28 -7.51
CA ILE A 3 12.16 2.73 -7.77
C ILE A 3 11.68 3.44 -6.51
N PHE A 4 12.27 4.58 -6.19
CA PHE A 4 11.89 5.40 -5.03
C PHE A 4 11.97 6.88 -5.35
N ARG A 5 11.24 7.68 -4.58
CA ARG A 5 11.33 9.15 -4.61
C ARG A 5 11.90 9.64 -3.29
N TYR A 6 12.71 10.67 -3.36
CA TYR A 6 13.31 11.28 -2.17
C TYR A 6 13.47 12.78 -2.32
N LEU A 7 13.50 13.44 -1.19
CA LEU A 7 13.75 14.89 -1.10
C LEU A 7 15.22 15.14 -0.77
N GLU A 8 15.88 16.00 -1.53
CA GLU A 8 17.22 16.49 -1.25
C GLU A 8 17.30 17.97 -1.66
N ASP A 9 17.80 18.85 -0.80
CA ASP A 9 17.90 20.29 -1.03
C ASP A 9 16.58 20.93 -1.53
N SER A 10 15.46 20.54 -0.94
CA SER A 10 14.10 20.99 -1.30
C SER A 10 13.67 20.61 -2.73
N ARG A 11 14.32 19.63 -3.34
CA ARG A 11 13.96 19.09 -4.66
C ARG A 11 13.64 17.61 -4.57
N THR A 12 12.60 17.20 -5.27
CA THR A 12 12.25 15.79 -5.43
C THR A 12 13.08 15.16 -6.53
N TYR A 13 13.62 13.99 -6.23
CA TYR A 13 14.37 13.17 -7.16
C TYR A 13 13.79 11.76 -7.24
N LEU A 14 13.95 11.15 -8.39
CA LEU A 14 13.67 9.73 -8.59
C LEU A 14 14.99 8.96 -8.47
N GLY A 15 14.94 7.85 -7.73
CA GLY A 15 16.07 6.95 -7.56
C GLY A 15 15.72 5.53 -7.97
N VAL A 16 16.75 4.76 -8.31
CA VAL A 16 16.65 3.30 -8.50
C VAL A 16 17.60 2.60 -7.53
N LEU A 17 17.10 1.54 -6.90
CA LEU A 17 17.88 0.62 -6.06
C LEU A 17 17.95 -0.74 -6.76
N LEU A 18 19.17 -1.17 -7.06
CA LEU A 18 19.45 -2.45 -7.70
C LEU A 18 19.46 -3.61 -6.69
N GLU A 19 19.53 -4.84 -7.19
CA GLU A 19 19.53 -6.04 -6.33
C GLU A 19 20.82 -6.20 -5.51
N ASP A 20 21.93 -5.66 -6.00
CA ASP A 20 23.21 -5.66 -5.30
C ASP A 20 23.34 -4.59 -4.21
N GLY A 21 22.26 -3.78 -4.03
CA GLY A 21 22.22 -2.70 -3.05
C GLY A 21 22.76 -1.35 -3.55
N THR A 22 23.25 -1.28 -4.80
CA THR A 22 23.67 0.01 -5.37
C THR A 22 22.47 0.86 -5.77
N ALA A 23 22.58 2.17 -5.55
CA ALA A 23 21.51 3.10 -5.87
C ALA A 23 21.99 4.23 -6.80
N TYR A 24 21.11 4.67 -7.68
CA TYR A 24 21.41 5.73 -8.64
C TYR A 24 20.25 6.73 -8.73
N ARG A 25 20.59 8.00 -9.01
CA ARG A 25 19.61 9.03 -9.34
C ARG A 25 19.22 8.90 -10.81
N LEU A 26 17.92 8.80 -11.06
CA LEU A 26 17.36 8.82 -12.41
C LEU A 26 17.13 10.26 -12.89
N ASN A 27 17.21 10.47 -14.20
CA ASN A 27 16.97 11.77 -14.80
C ASN A 27 15.48 12.07 -15.04
N ALA A 28 14.61 11.04 -14.97
CA ALA A 28 13.18 11.23 -15.08
C ALA A 28 12.60 11.91 -13.81
N PRO A 29 11.62 12.79 -13.92
CA PRO A 29 11.02 13.49 -12.78
C PRO A 29 10.18 12.58 -11.90
N ASP A 30 9.59 11.54 -12.47
CA ASP A 30 8.70 10.58 -11.80
C ASP A 30 8.68 9.21 -12.50
N LEU A 31 8.09 8.21 -11.81
CA LEU A 31 8.00 6.84 -12.32
C LEU A 31 7.23 6.75 -13.65
N MET A 32 6.10 7.46 -13.79
CA MET A 32 5.25 7.31 -14.97
C MET A 32 5.88 7.93 -16.21
N THR A 33 6.64 9.01 -16.03
CA THR A 33 7.50 9.59 -17.09
C THR A 33 8.57 8.59 -17.51
N LEU A 34 9.27 7.96 -16.56
CA LEU A 34 10.28 6.91 -16.82
C LEU A 34 9.68 5.75 -17.64
N VAL A 35 8.50 5.26 -17.24
CA VAL A 35 7.77 4.21 -17.97
C VAL A 35 7.44 4.64 -19.40
N GLY A 36 7.01 5.90 -19.57
CA GLY A 36 6.71 6.48 -20.87
C GLY A 36 7.94 6.58 -21.77
N GLU A 37 9.10 6.94 -21.23
CA GLU A 37 10.38 6.98 -21.95
C GLU A 37 10.83 5.58 -22.39
N ALA A 38 10.76 4.59 -21.48
CA ALA A 38 11.08 3.21 -21.79
C ALA A 38 10.21 2.67 -22.94
N ARG A 39 8.91 2.91 -22.91
CA ARG A 39 7.97 2.52 -23.97
C ARG A 39 8.31 3.17 -25.32
N LYS A 40 8.67 4.47 -25.33
CA LYS A 40 9.10 5.15 -26.55
C LYS A 40 10.39 4.56 -27.12
N ALA A 41 11.28 4.07 -26.25
CA ALA A 41 12.50 3.36 -26.63
C ALA A 41 12.25 1.89 -27.07
N GLY A 42 11.01 1.37 -26.94
CA GLY A 42 10.67 0.00 -27.26
C GLY A 42 11.24 -1.02 -26.26
N ALA A 43 11.51 -0.60 -25.02
CA ALA A 43 12.12 -1.41 -23.98
C ALA A 43 11.20 -1.60 -22.77
N SER A 44 11.45 -2.62 -21.94
CA SER A 44 10.91 -2.67 -20.58
C SER A 44 11.50 -1.51 -19.75
N THR A 45 10.82 -1.11 -18.67
CA THR A 45 11.36 -0.05 -17.79
C THR A 45 12.69 -0.47 -17.17
N ALA A 46 12.81 -1.74 -16.78
CA ALA A 46 14.04 -2.27 -16.21
C ALA A 46 15.20 -2.27 -17.21
N ASP A 47 14.98 -2.71 -18.46
CA ASP A 47 16.02 -2.71 -19.50
C ASP A 47 16.43 -1.28 -19.87
N TYR A 48 15.45 -0.37 -19.93
CA TYR A 48 15.73 1.04 -20.19
C TYR A 48 16.61 1.64 -19.09
N VAL A 49 16.26 1.45 -17.82
CA VAL A 49 17.11 1.89 -16.69
C VAL A 49 18.48 1.23 -16.74
N GLN A 50 18.55 -0.07 -17.03
CA GLN A 50 19.84 -0.79 -17.16
C GLN A 50 20.73 -0.17 -18.24
N SER A 51 20.17 0.27 -19.35
CA SER A 51 20.93 0.91 -20.44
C SER A 51 21.51 2.28 -20.04
N LEU A 52 20.92 2.94 -19.06
CA LEU A 52 21.34 4.26 -18.59
C LEU A 52 22.35 4.23 -17.45
N LEU A 53 22.57 3.10 -16.78
CA LEU A 53 23.33 3.01 -15.51
C LEU A 53 24.72 3.66 -15.59
N SER A 54 25.43 3.53 -16.72
CA SER A 54 26.78 4.11 -16.89
C SER A 54 26.79 5.66 -16.91
N GLU A 55 25.64 6.28 -17.12
CA GLU A 55 25.47 7.74 -17.22
C GLU A 55 24.83 8.33 -15.95
N LEU A 56 24.32 7.47 -15.06
CA LEU A 56 23.60 7.91 -13.86
C LEU A 56 24.57 8.26 -12.72
N VAL A 57 24.13 9.18 -11.88
CA VAL A 57 24.86 9.58 -10.66
C VAL A 57 24.56 8.58 -9.55
N SER A 58 25.61 8.00 -8.97
CA SER A 58 25.48 7.09 -7.82
C SER A 58 24.99 7.82 -6.57
N ILE A 59 24.10 7.19 -5.85
CA ILE A 59 23.67 7.60 -4.50
C ILE A 59 24.47 6.78 -3.51
N HIS A 60 25.35 7.41 -2.74
CA HIS A 60 26.23 6.72 -1.79
C HIS A 60 25.57 6.47 -0.43
N ALA A 61 24.54 7.22 -0.10
CA ALA A 61 23.76 7.01 1.11
C ALA A 61 22.82 5.80 0.96
N ALA A 62 22.62 5.04 2.05
CA ALA A 62 21.62 4.00 2.05
C ALA A 62 20.24 4.65 1.80
N PRO A 63 19.40 4.14 0.87
CA PRO A 63 18.13 4.76 0.55
C PRO A 63 17.22 5.00 1.76
N GLU A 64 17.28 4.12 2.76
CA GLU A 64 16.52 4.21 4.01
C GLU A 64 16.94 5.40 4.89
N SER A 65 18.12 5.98 4.65
CA SER A 65 18.60 7.19 5.34
C SER A 65 18.22 8.50 4.65
N LEU A 66 17.63 8.41 3.44
CA LEU A 66 17.13 9.56 2.71
C LEU A 66 15.73 9.98 3.21
N ALA A 67 15.35 11.20 2.96
CA ALA A 67 13.98 11.68 3.15
C ALA A 67 13.07 11.10 2.04
N LEU A 68 12.66 9.84 2.23
CA LEU A 68 11.81 9.15 1.27
C LEU A 68 10.41 9.77 1.21
N LEU A 69 9.86 9.84 0.02
CA LEU A 69 8.49 10.26 -0.28
C LEU A 69 7.65 9.05 -0.70
N THR A 70 6.34 9.24 -0.92
CA THR A 70 5.54 8.24 -1.66
C THR A 70 6.25 7.93 -2.98
N PRO A 71 6.49 6.65 -3.31
CA PRO A 71 7.35 6.30 -4.47
C PRO A 71 6.69 6.61 -5.82
N VAL A 72 5.38 6.83 -5.81
CA VAL A 72 4.57 7.30 -6.93
C VAL A 72 3.61 8.36 -6.44
N ASP A 73 3.35 9.35 -7.29
CA ASP A 73 2.32 10.36 -7.04
C ASP A 73 0.97 9.76 -7.41
N ALA A 74 0.31 9.11 -6.42
CA ALA A 74 -0.93 8.38 -6.64
C ALA A 74 -2.13 9.35 -6.61
N PRO A 75 -2.71 9.72 -7.77
CA PRO A 75 -3.90 10.59 -7.79
C PRO A 75 -5.05 9.97 -7.01
N GLU A 76 -5.18 8.67 -7.12
CA GLU A 76 -6.16 7.85 -6.43
C GLU A 76 -5.51 6.58 -5.88
N VAL A 77 -5.92 6.21 -4.67
CA VAL A 77 -5.66 4.90 -4.09
C VAL A 77 -7.00 4.20 -3.92
N TRP A 78 -7.16 3.05 -4.56
CA TRP A 78 -8.28 2.15 -4.41
C TRP A 78 -7.88 0.97 -3.55
N ALA A 79 -8.84 0.26 -2.98
CA ALA A 79 -8.58 -0.96 -2.24
C ALA A 79 -9.62 -2.04 -2.58
N ALA A 80 -9.21 -3.29 -2.40
CA ALA A 80 -10.06 -4.46 -2.56
C ALA A 80 -10.32 -5.09 -1.18
N GLY A 81 -11.60 -5.19 -0.81
CA GLY A 81 -12.00 -5.82 0.45
C GLY A 81 -12.22 -7.33 0.30
N VAL A 82 -12.11 -8.04 1.44
CA VAL A 82 -12.49 -9.46 1.59
C VAL A 82 -11.82 -10.38 0.55
N THR A 83 -10.56 -10.16 0.25
CA THR A 83 -9.79 -10.92 -0.75
C THR A 83 -9.03 -12.11 -0.17
N TYR A 84 -8.88 -12.17 1.15
CA TYR A 84 -8.25 -13.27 1.89
C TYR A 84 -9.25 -13.92 2.85
N GLN A 85 -9.03 -15.19 3.18
CA GLN A 85 -9.89 -15.89 4.14
C GLN A 85 -9.86 -15.23 5.53
N LYS A 86 -8.67 -14.82 6.01
CA LYS A 86 -8.55 -14.12 7.30
C LYS A 86 -9.32 -12.79 7.33
N SER A 87 -9.28 -12.03 6.24
CA SER A 87 -10.05 -10.78 6.16
C SER A 87 -11.57 -11.03 6.16
N ARG A 88 -12.05 -12.09 5.51
CA ARG A 88 -13.44 -12.51 5.58
C ARG A 88 -13.85 -12.84 7.01
N GLU A 89 -13.04 -13.65 7.72
CA GLU A 89 -13.31 -14.03 9.11
C GLU A 89 -13.35 -12.80 10.04
N ALA A 90 -12.43 -11.84 9.85
CA ALA A 90 -12.42 -10.60 10.62
C ALA A 90 -13.68 -9.76 10.39
N ARG A 91 -14.08 -9.56 9.13
CA ARG A 91 -15.31 -8.82 8.78
C ARG A 91 -16.57 -9.50 9.31
N ASN A 92 -16.62 -10.83 9.28
CA ASN A 92 -17.73 -11.58 9.88
C ASN A 92 -17.78 -11.37 11.40
N TYR A 93 -16.63 -11.40 12.09
CA TYR A 93 -16.55 -11.13 13.51
C TYR A 93 -17.04 -9.73 13.87
N GLU A 94 -16.63 -8.72 13.14
CA GLU A 94 -17.06 -7.32 13.30
C GLU A 94 -18.57 -7.17 13.13
N ALA A 95 -19.11 -7.65 12.00
CA ALA A 95 -20.53 -7.52 11.67
C ALA A 95 -21.48 -8.29 12.62
N THR A 96 -20.99 -9.33 13.28
CA THR A 96 -21.79 -10.19 14.16
C THR A 96 -21.54 -9.96 15.64
N ALA A 97 -20.65 -9.02 16.00
CA ALA A 97 -20.15 -8.85 17.37
C ALA A 97 -19.69 -10.19 17.99
N GLY A 98 -19.00 -11.03 17.21
CA GLY A 98 -18.45 -12.31 17.61
C GLY A 98 -19.44 -13.50 17.64
N LYS A 99 -20.64 -13.36 17.10
CA LYS A 99 -21.60 -14.48 16.96
C LYS A 99 -21.23 -15.35 15.78
N LEU A 100 -20.87 -16.60 16.01
CA LEU A 100 -20.22 -17.51 15.04
C LEU A 100 -21.17 -18.17 14.00
N ASP A 101 -22.49 -18.10 14.15
CA ASP A 101 -23.44 -18.90 13.36
C ASP A 101 -24.22 -18.14 12.27
N ALA A 102 -23.86 -16.91 11.98
CA ALA A 102 -24.56 -16.14 10.97
C ALA A 102 -23.75 -16.10 9.67
N SER A 103 -24.27 -16.70 8.58
CA SER A 103 -23.82 -16.37 7.22
C SER A 103 -24.00 -14.86 6.99
N THR A 104 -22.89 -14.13 6.87
CA THR A 104 -22.90 -12.69 6.79
C THR A 104 -22.92 -12.22 5.33
N PHE A 105 -23.13 -10.94 5.15
CA PHE A 105 -22.95 -10.27 3.89
C PHE A 105 -21.54 -10.49 3.29
N TYR A 106 -20.52 -10.55 4.14
CA TYR A 106 -19.12 -10.71 3.71
C TYR A 106 -18.76 -12.11 3.21
N ASP A 107 -19.49 -13.18 3.63
CA ASP A 107 -19.34 -14.50 3.01
C ASP A 107 -19.80 -14.46 1.55
N LYS A 108 -20.88 -13.72 1.26
CA LYS A 108 -21.36 -13.53 -0.12
C LYS A 108 -20.36 -12.72 -0.95
N VAL A 109 -19.72 -11.69 -0.39
CA VAL A 109 -18.70 -10.88 -1.07
C VAL A 109 -17.47 -11.71 -1.40
N TYR A 110 -17.00 -12.55 -0.46
CA TYR A 110 -15.84 -13.41 -0.69
C TYR A 110 -16.04 -14.38 -1.85
N ASP A 111 -17.25 -14.95 -1.99
CA ASP A 111 -17.58 -15.93 -3.04
C ASP A 111 -18.18 -15.31 -4.30
N ALA A 112 -18.49 -14.01 -4.31
CA ALA A 112 -19.06 -13.32 -5.45
C ALA A 112 -18.10 -13.30 -6.66
N GLU A 113 -18.66 -13.24 -7.88
CA GLU A 113 -17.88 -12.99 -9.08
C GLU A 113 -17.23 -11.58 -9.04
N ARG A 114 -18.02 -10.58 -8.64
CA ARG A 114 -17.55 -9.18 -8.51
C ARG A 114 -16.81 -8.97 -7.19
N PRO A 115 -15.55 -8.50 -7.21
CA PRO A 115 -14.83 -8.14 -5.99
C PRO A 115 -15.44 -6.88 -5.33
N GLU A 116 -15.25 -6.73 -4.03
CA GLU A 116 -15.40 -5.45 -3.37
C GLU A 116 -14.23 -4.55 -3.79
N LEU A 117 -14.54 -3.39 -4.36
CA LEU A 117 -13.58 -2.34 -4.67
C LEU A 117 -14.11 -1.02 -4.14
N PHE A 118 -13.27 -0.25 -3.46
CA PHE A 118 -13.64 1.05 -2.91
C PHE A 118 -12.52 2.07 -3.03
N MET A 119 -12.89 3.35 -3.09
CA MET A 119 -11.93 4.44 -3.00
C MET A 119 -11.34 4.45 -1.59
N LYS A 120 -10.02 4.32 -1.47
CA LYS A 120 -9.31 4.37 -0.19
C LYS A 120 -8.77 5.75 0.13
N SER A 121 -8.17 6.39 -0.85
CA SER A 121 -7.48 7.66 -0.63
C SER A 121 -7.29 8.44 -1.92
N THR A 122 -6.81 9.65 -1.77
CA THR A 122 -6.27 10.49 -2.84
C THR A 122 -4.87 10.94 -2.43
N SER A 123 -4.09 11.53 -3.34
CA SER A 123 -2.76 12.06 -3.02
C SER A 123 -2.76 12.95 -1.77
N ALA A 124 -3.81 13.76 -1.56
CA ALA A 124 -3.93 14.66 -0.41
C ALA A 124 -4.11 13.97 0.97
N ARG A 125 -4.38 12.66 1.00
CA ARG A 125 -4.60 11.87 2.22
C ARG A 125 -3.67 10.66 2.32
N THR A 126 -2.78 10.50 1.33
CA THR A 126 -1.81 9.40 1.28
C THR A 126 -0.45 9.93 1.70
N VAL A 127 0.14 9.28 2.68
CA VAL A 127 1.46 9.62 3.22
C VAL A 127 2.51 8.59 2.82
N GLY A 128 3.76 9.01 2.88
CA GLY A 128 4.93 8.21 2.55
C GLY A 128 5.60 7.56 3.76
N PRO A 129 6.78 6.95 3.53
CA PRO A 129 7.60 6.39 4.58
C PRO A 129 8.06 7.46 5.58
N GLY A 130 8.05 7.13 6.87
CA GLY A 130 8.46 8.02 7.95
C GLY A 130 7.41 9.05 8.37
N GLU A 131 6.35 9.24 7.59
CA GLU A 131 5.28 10.18 7.89
C GLU A 131 4.26 9.59 8.86
N GLN A 132 3.39 10.45 9.41
CA GLN A 132 2.37 10.05 10.38
C GLN A 132 1.07 9.62 9.70
N VAL A 133 0.57 8.44 10.09
CA VAL A 133 -0.77 7.99 9.75
C VAL A 133 -1.78 8.48 10.79
N GLY A 134 -2.97 8.86 10.32
CA GLY A 134 -3.99 9.48 11.14
C GLY A 134 -4.85 8.48 11.92
N LEU A 135 -5.10 8.77 13.20
CA LEU A 135 -6.14 8.11 14.00
C LEU A 135 -7.38 9.00 14.07
N ARG A 136 -8.57 8.42 13.96
CA ARG A 136 -9.84 9.14 14.14
C ARG A 136 -10.14 9.31 15.63
N SER A 137 -10.67 10.47 16.01
CA SER A 137 -11.06 10.75 17.41
C SER A 137 -12.40 10.13 17.80
N ASP A 138 -13.21 9.72 16.82
CA ASP A 138 -14.54 9.14 17.00
C ASP A 138 -14.57 7.61 16.79
N SER A 139 -13.41 6.95 16.74
CA SER A 139 -13.26 5.51 16.65
C SER A 139 -12.44 4.98 17.81
N THR A 140 -12.86 3.85 18.36
CA THR A 140 -12.22 3.17 19.48
C THR A 140 -11.49 1.89 19.10
N TRP A 141 -11.62 1.47 17.83
CA TRP A 141 -10.98 0.25 17.32
C TRP A 141 -10.38 0.49 15.95
N GLN A 142 -9.12 0.90 15.94
CA GLN A 142 -8.38 1.27 14.74
C GLN A 142 -7.16 0.37 14.56
N VAL A 143 -6.98 -0.13 13.35
CA VAL A 143 -5.89 -1.06 13.02
C VAL A 143 -5.23 -0.67 11.69
N PRO A 144 -3.95 -1.03 11.48
CA PRO A 144 -3.35 -1.03 10.15
C PRO A 144 -3.78 -2.31 9.41
N GLU A 145 -4.00 -2.21 8.12
CA GLU A 145 -4.13 -3.35 7.22
C GLU A 145 -2.94 -3.32 6.25
N ALA A 146 -2.03 -4.31 6.43
CA ALA A 146 -0.84 -4.45 5.61
C ALA A 146 -1.19 -5.12 4.27
N GLU A 147 -0.92 -4.45 3.16
CA GLU A 147 -1.38 -4.87 1.85
C GLU A 147 -0.30 -4.76 0.77
N LEU A 148 -0.32 -5.69 -0.19
CA LEU A 148 0.34 -5.49 -1.45
C LEU A 148 -0.44 -4.44 -2.27
N GLY A 149 0.24 -3.41 -2.75
CA GLY A 149 -0.33 -2.40 -3.63
C GLY A 149 0.15 -2.59 -5.08
N LEU A 150 -0.77 -2.53 -6.04
CA LEU A 150 -0.48 -2.51 -7.47
C LEU A 150 -0.36 -1.06 -7.92
N VAL A 151 0.74 -0.71 -8.56
CA VAL A 151 0.88 0.58 -9.25
C VAL A 151 0.42 0.40 -10.70
N LEU A 152 -0.61 1.11 -11.10
CA LEU A 152 -1.26 0.96 -12.39
C LEU A 152 -0.99 2.18 -13.29
N ASP A 153 -0.92 1.94 -14.58
CA ASP A 153 -1.04 3.00 -15.58
C ASP A 153 -2.53 3.22 -15.97
N ARG A 154 -2.78 4.26 -16.74
CA ARG A 154 -4.12 4.59 -17.26
C ARG A 154 -4.76 3.47 -18.10
N THR A 155 -3.99 2.50 -18.57
CA THR A 155 -4.53 1.35 -19.30
C THR A 155 -4.94 0.20 -18.38
N GLY A 156 -4.65 0.32 -17.08
CA GLY A 156 -4.83 -0.73 -16.08
C GLY A 156 -3.72 -1.78 -16.06
N ALA A 157 -2.62 -1.52 -16.77
CA ALA A 157 -1.46 -2.40 -16.71
C ALA A 157 -0.72 -2.23 -15.38
N ILE A 158 -0.28 -3.34 -14.78
CA ILE A 158 0.51 -3.35 -13.55
C ILE A 158 1.95 -2.97 -13.89
N ILE A 159 2.39 -1.80 -13.45
CA ILE A 159 3.74 -1.28 -13.66
C ILE A 159 4.69 -1.80 -12.58
N GLY A 160 4.18 -1.99 -11.38
CA GLY A 160 4.98 -2.48 -10.26
C GLY A 160 4.15 -2.67 -9.00
N TYR A 161 4.86 -2.99 -7.92
CA TYR A 161 4.29 -3.36 -6.63
C TYR A 161 4.88 -2.51 -5.52
N THR A 162 4.06 -2.11 -4.55
CA THR A 162 4.47 -1.34 -3.37
C THR A 162 3.84 -1.94 -2.11
N ALA A 163 4.36 -1.61 -0.93
CA ALA A 163 3.65 -1.88 0.30
C ALA A 163 2.64 -0.76 0.58
N GLY A 164 1.50 -1.13 1.15
CA GLY A 164 0.44 -0.21 1.53
C GLY A 164 -0.07 -0.47 2.94
N ASN A 165 -0.58 0.59 3.55
CA ASN A 165 -1.31 0.56 4.81
C ASN A 165 -2.70 1.15 4.59
N ASP A 166 -3.71 0.29 4.59
CA ASP A 166 -5.12 0.66 4.61
C ASP A 166 -5.57 0.82 6.07
N MET A 167 -5.36 2.03 6.64
CA MET A 167 -5.83 2.33 8.00
C MET A 167 -7.34 2.18 8.08
N SER A 168 -7.82 1.42 9.08
CA SER A 168 -9.21 0.98 9.19
C SER A 168 -9.79 1.24 10.58
N CYS A 169 -11.02 1.76 10.61
CA CYS A 169 -11.82 1.91 11.84
C CYS A 169 -12.85 0.77 11.90
N ARG A 170 -12.50 -0.32 12.58
CA ARG A 170 -13.28 -1.56 12.59
C ARG A 170 -14.61 -1.45 13.29
N ASP A 171 -14.73 -0.59 14.31
CA ASP A 171 -15.99 -0.28 14.98
C ASP A 171 -16.98 0.40 14.02
N ILE A 172 -16.54 1.40 13.24
CA ILE A 172 -17.39 2.10 12.25
C ILE A 172 -17.75 1.14 11.11
N GLU A 173 -16.81 0.32 10.68
CA GLU A 173 -16.97 -0.65 9.60
C GLU A 173 -17.99 -1.75 9.99
N GLY A 174 -17.93 -2.22 11.25
CA GLY A 174 -18.86 -3.21 11.80
C GLY A 174 -20.23 -2.66 12.14
N GLU A 175 -20.36 -1.34 12.38
CA GLU A 175 -21.64 -0.71 12.69
C GLU A 175 -22.61 -0.77 11.51
N ASN A 176 -22.17 -0.43 10.32
CA ASN A 176 -22.99 -0.47 9.12
C ASN A 176 -22.12 -0.54 7.84
N PRO A 177 -22.32 -1.50 6.93
CA PRO A 177 -21.58 -1.58 5.66
C PRO A 177 -21.61 -0.29 4.82
N LEU A 178 -22.67 0.54 4.95
CA LEU A 178 -22.77 1.84 4.25
C LEU A 178 -21.81 2.89 4.82
N TYR A 179 -21.20 2.65 5.97
CA TYR A 179 -20.21 3.55 6.59
C TYR A 179 -18.78 3.26 6.14
N LEU A 180 -18.57 2.33 5.20
CA LEU A 180 -17.25 2.01 4.66
C LEU A 180 -16.41 3.25 4.28
N PRO A 181 -16.95 4.28 3.58
CA PRO A 181 -16.16 5.48 3.29
C PRO A 181 -15.69 6.21 4.55
N GLN A 182 -16.48 6.25 5.61
CA GLN A 182 -16.09 6.88 6.88
C GLN A 182 -15.08 6.00 7.65
N ALA A 183 -15.21 4.67 7.53
CA ALA A 183 -14.31 3.71 8.16
C ALA A 183 -12.93 3.63 7.50
N LYS A 184 -12.79 4.11 6.25
CA LYS A 184 -11.59 3.97 5.41
C LYS A 184 -10.97 5.30 4.94
N ILE A 185 -11.74 6.41 4.87
CA ILE A 185 -11.26 7.66 4.28
C ILE A 185 -11.30 8.81 5.29
N TRP A 186 -10.11 9.27 5.72
CA TRP A 186 -9.92 10.47 6.52
C TRP A 186 -8.48 10.99 6.32
N ARG A 187 -8.08 12.03 7.01
CA ARG A 187 -6.73 12.62 6.92
C ARG A 187 -5.65 11.59 7.27
N ASN A 188 -4.69 11.39 6.35
CA ASN A 188 -3.56 10.47 6.48
C ASN A 188 -3.99 9.03 6.80
N SER A 189 -5.15 8.59 6.28
CA SER A 189 -5.67 7.25 6.49
C SER A 189 -5.03 6.18 5.60
N CYS A 190 -4.11 6.56 4.73
CA CYS A 190 -3.42 5.67 3.81
C CYS A 190 -1.93 5.97 3.78
N SER A 191 -1.10 4.94 3.69
CA SER A 191 0.32 5.10 3.41
C SER A 191 0.78 4.12 2.36
N ILE A 192 1.72 4.53 1.49
CA ILE A 192 2.33 3.67 0.46
C ILE A 192 3.84 3.87 0.40
N GLY A 193 4.58 2.83 0.08
CA GLY A 193 6.03 2.86 -0.08
C GLY A 193 6.75 1.67 0.53
N PRO A 194 8.06 1.76 0.76
CA PRO A 194 8.96 2.87 0.41
C PRO A 194 9.37 2.87 -1.06
N TYR A 195 9.18 1.73 -1.75
CA TYR A 195 9.62 1.51 -3.12
C TYR A 195 8.46 1.05 -4.00
N VAL A 196 8.61 1.26 -5.31
CA VAL A 196 7.90 0.49 -6.33
C VAL A 196 8.86 -0.55 -6.88
N ARG A 197 8.60 -1.82 -6.63
CA ARG A 197 9.26 -2.94 -7.32
C ARG A 197 8.70 -3.05 -8.72
N LEU A 198 9.52 -2.85 -9.76
CA LEU A 198 9.06 -2.98 -11.15
C LEU A 198 8.53 -4.39 -11.41
N ALA A 199 7.37 -4.49 -12.07
CA ALA A 199 6.65 -5.74 -12.26
C ALA A 199 7.49 -6.79 -12.99
N GLU A 200 8.20 -6.39 -14.03
CA GLU A 200 9.07 -7.26 -14.84
C GLU A 200 10.31 -7.77 -14.10
N THR A 201 10.61 -7.22 -12.90
CA THR A 201 11.75 -7.66 -12.07
C THR A 201 11.34 -8.48 -10.86
N LEU A 202 10.06 -8.74 -10.68
CA LEU A 202 9.52 -9.60 -9.63
C LEU A 202 9.12 -10.95 -10.22
N ALA A 203 9.71 -12.03 -9.71
CA ALA A 203 9.51 -13.37 -10.29
C ALA A 203 8.05 -13.86 -10.12
N ASP A 204 7.49 -13.71 -8.92
CA ASP A 204 6.12 -14.13 -8.62
C ASP A 204 5.49 -13.20 -7.54
N PRO A 205 4.48 -12.40 -7.89
CA PRO A 205 3.79 -11.55 -6.92
C PRO A 205 2.88 -12.34 -5.96
N TYR A 206 2.65 -13.63 -6.22
CA TYR A 206 1.86 -14.52 -5.36
C TYR A 206 2.71 -15.35 -4.38
N ASP A 207 4.03 -15.13 -4.35
CA ASP A 207 4.94 -15.80 -3.41
C ASP A 207 5.73 -14.77 -2.58
N LEU A 208 5.03 -13.80 -2.00
CA LEU A 208 5.62 -12.78 -1.16
C LEU A 208 5.16 -12.95 0.29
N THR A 209 6.11 -12.91 1.22
CA THR A 209 5.81 -12.76 2.64
C THR A 209 5.43 -11.30 2.91
N ILE A 210 4.32 -11.11 3.62
CA ILE A 210 3.90 -9.81 4.18
C ILE A 210 4.01 -9.93 5.69
N SER A 211 4.63 -8.95 6.35
CA SER A 211 4.74 -8.88 7.81
C SER A 211 4.26 -7.52 8.30
N CYS A 212 3.59 -7.52 9.45
CA CYS A 212 3.19 -6.30 10.15
C CYS A 212 3.67 -6.38 11.60
N ARG A 213 4.52 -5.43 11.99
CA ARG A 213 5.00 -5.29 13.36
C ARG A 213 4.59 -3.94 13.90
N ILE A 214 4.07 -3.91 15.14
CA ILE A 214 3.70 -2.66 15.80
C ILE A 214 4.44 -2.57 17.13
N TYR A 215 5.03 -1.41 17.37
CA TYR A 215 5.77 -1.11 18.58
C TYR A 215 5.10 0.03 19.33
N ARG A 216 4.87 -0.17 20.63
CA ARG A 216 4.38 0.84 21.59
C ARG A 216 5.44 1.05 22.65
N ASP A 217 5.91 2.27 22.81
CA ASP A 217 6.98 2.61 23.76
C ASP A 217 8.24 1.73 23.61
N GLY A 218 8.57 1.38 22.35
CA GLY A 218 9.69 0.51 22.01
C GLY A 218 9.44 -0.99 22.22
N VAL A 219 8.29 -1.39 22.76
CA VAL A 219 7.91 -2.79 22.95
C VAL A 219 7.08 -3.27 21.77
N LYS A 220 7.44 -4.41 21.19
CA LYS A 220 6.65 -5.03 20.11
C LYS A 220 5.34 -5.61 20.67
N VAL A 221 4.22 -5.03 20.26
CA VAL A 221 2.87 -5.40 20.71
C VAL A 221 2.08 -6.21 19.68
N VAL A 222 2.47 -6.14 18.40
CA VAL A 222 1.95 -6.97 17.30
C VAL A 222 3.12 -7.49 16.48
N ASP A 223 3.05 -8.76 16.07
CA ASP A 223 4.02 -9.42 15.18
C ASP A 223 3.27 -10.47 14.35
N GLU A 224 2.76 -10.05 13.23
CA GLU A 224 1.96 -10.90 12.34
C GLU A 224 2.67 -11.07 10.99
N SER A 225 2.51 -12.25 10.38
CA SER A 225 2.99 -12.52 9.04
C SER A 225 2.03 -13.40 8.26
N GLY A 226 2.06 -13.27 6.93
CA GLY A 226 1.24 -14.01 6.00
C GLY A 226 1.88 -14.02 4.62
N SER A 227 1.14 -14.46 3.61
CA SER A 227 1.64 -14.58 2.24
C SER A 227 0.60 -14.12 1.24
N THR A 228 1.07 -13.46 0.17
CA THR A 228 0.26 -13.15 -1.02
C THR A 228 -0.27 -14.38 -1.73
N GLY A 229 0.35 -15.56 -1.50
CA GLY A 229 -0.15 -16.85 -2.01
C GLY A 229 -1.52 -17.26 -1.47
N GLN A 230 -1.99 -16.61 -0.39
CA GLN A 230 -3.32 -16.84 0.18
C GLN A 230 -4.41 -15.96 -0.48
N LEU A 231 -4.04 -15.09 -1.42
CA LEU A 231 -4.96 -14.23 -2.16
C LEU A 231 -5.92 -15.08 -3.00
N LYS A 232 -7.22 -14.92 -2.80
CA LYS A 232 -8.23 -15.65 -3.57
C LYS A 232 -8.36 -15.13 -5.00
N ARG A 233 -8.18 -13.82 -5.17
CA ARG A 233 -8.37 -13.12 -6.44
C ARG A 233 -7.06 -12.99 -7.21
N ARG A 234 -7.13 -13.01 -8.54
CA ARG A 234 -5.98 -12.65 -9.37
C ARG A 234 -5.78 -11.13 -9.37
N LEU A 235 -4.53 -10.69 -9.37
CA LEU A 235 -4.18 -9.27 -9.37
C LEU A 235 -4.71 -8.57 -10.62
N GLU A 236 -4.57 -9.23 -11.77
CA GLU A 236 -5.08 -8.75 -13.05
C GLU A 236 -6.62 -8.70 -13.10
N GLU A 237 -7.29 -9.61 -12.38
CA GLU A 237 -8.76 -9.59 -12.21
C GLU A 237 -9.19 -8.32 -11.45
N LEU A 238 -8.54 -8.01 -10.32
CA LEU A 238 -8.83 -6.82 -9.53
C LEU A 238 -8.62 -5.54 -10.35
N ALA A 239 -7.49 -5.42 -11.03
CA ALA A 239 -7.19 -4.30 -11.93
C ALA A 239 -8.21 -4.20 -13.08
N GLY A 240 -8.62 -5.35 -13.65
CA GLY A 240 -9.62 -5.43 -14.71
C GLY A 240 -11.00 -4.96 -14.26
N PHE A 241 -11.43 -5.30 -13.04
CA PHE A 241 -12.69 -4.80 -12.48
C PHE A 241 -12.63 -3.31 -12.18
N LEU A 242 -11.51 -2.81 -11.67
CA LEU A 242 -11.33 -1.39 -11.40
C LEU A 242 -11.40 -0.55 -12.68
N LYS A 243 -10.83 -1.07 -13.78
CA LYS A 243 -10.80 -0.38 -15.07
C LYS A 243 -12.13 -0.43 -15.83
N ARG A 244 -13.00 -1.40 -15.55
CA ARG A 244 -14.21 -1.64 -16.36
C ARG A 244 -15.12 -0.41 -16.38
N ASP A 245 -15.26 0.20 -17.56
CA ASP A 245 -16.05 1.42 -17.81
C ASP A 245 -15.66 2.60 -16.90
N ASN A 246 -14.39 2.62 -16.44
CA ASN A 246 -13.83 3.63 -15.55
C ASN A 246 -12.58 4.28 -16.17
N GLU A 247 -12.30 5.52 -15.79
CA GLU A 247 -11.08 6.23 -16.12
C GLU A 247 -10.04 6.00 -15.04
N LEU A 248 -8.88 5.45 -15.40
CA LEU A 248 -7.73 5.31 -14.53
C LEU A 248 -6.70 6.38 -14.85
N PHE A 249 -6.00 6.84 -13.83
CA PHE A 249 -4.90 7.78 -13.94
C PHE A 249 -3.56 7.04 -13.85
N ASP A 250 -2.55 7.55 -14.55
CA ASP A 250 -1.18 7.04 -14.41
C ASP A 250 -0.72 7.20 -12.96
N GLY A 251 -0.23 6.12 -12.36
CA GLY A 251 0.15 6.08 -10.95
C GLY A 251 -0.99 5.76 -9.97
N THR A 252 -2.21 5.45 -10.46
CA THR A 252 -3.26 4.88 -9.59
C THR A 252 -2.72 3.68 -8.84
N VAL A 253 -2.95 3.62 -7.52
CA VAL A 253 -2.59 2.47 -6.69
C VAL A 253 -3.85 1.68 -6.33
N LEU A 254 -3.77 0.35 -6.44
CA LEU A 254 -4.81 -0.57 -5.99
C LEU A 254 -4.24 -1.48 -4.90
N LEU A 255 -4.67 -1.27 -3.65
CA LEU A 255 -4.39 -2.14 -2.52
C LEU A 255 -5.21 -3.42 -2.67
N THR A 256 -4.61 -4.58 -2.41
CA THR A 256 -5.19 -5.88 -2.80
C THR A 256 -5.88 -6.62 -1.66
N GLY A 257 -6.02 -5.99 -0.50
CA GLY A 257 -6.55 -6.60 0.71
C GLY A 257 -5.45 -7.15 1.61
N THR A 258 -5.82 -7.40 2.86
CA THR A 258 -4.88 -7.89 3.89
C THR A 258 -5.06 -9.38 4.21
N CYS A 259 -3.93 -10.08 4.39
CA CYS A 259 -3.89 -11.41 5.00
C CYS A 259 -3.55 -11.37 6.49
N LEU A 260 -3.34 -10.16 7.06
CA LEU A 260 -2.94 -9.97 8.45
C LEU A 260 -4.05 -9.28 9.22
N VAL A 261 -4.40 -9.86 10.36
CA VAL A 261 -5.45 -9.32 11.22
C VAL A 261 -4.90 -9.26 12.63
N PRO A 262 -4.60 -8.06 13.16
CA PRO A 262 -4.21 -7.92 14.57
C PRO A 262 -5.27 -8.51 15.50
N PRO A 263 -4.89 -8.94 16.72
CA PRO A 263 -5.86 -9.50 17.70
C PRO A 263 -7.06 -8.55 17.92
N ASN A 264 -8.25 -9.11 18.09
CA ASN A 264 -9.50 -8.34 18.22
C ASN A 264 -9.49 -7.32 19.39
N GLN A 265 -8.66 -7.53 20.40
CA GLN A 265 -8.50 -6.59 21.52
C GLN A 265 -7.48 -5.49 21.25
N PHE A 266 -6.77 -5.58 20.13
CA PHE A 266 -5.77 -4.59 19.76
C PHE A 266 -6.41 -3.38 19.10
N THR A 267 -6.00 -2.20 19.51
CA THR A 267 -6.24 -0.93 18.81
C THR A 267 -4.98 -0.08 18.84
N LEU A 268 -4.74 0.67 17.78
CA LEU A 268 -3.64 1.61 17.71
C LEU A 268 -3.81 2.73 18.75
N ALA A 269 -2.68 3.23 19.23
CA ALA A 269 -2.56 4.44 20.04
C ALA A 269 -1.63 5.45 19.36
N SER A 270 -1.78 6.71 19.72
CA SER A 270 -0.84 7.76 19.28
C SER A 270 0.58 7.41 19.77
N GLY A 271 1.57 7.54 18.88
CA GLY A 271 2.95 7.15 19.11
C GLY A 271 3.31 5.72 18.70
N ASP A 272 2.33 4.86 18.38
CA ASP A 272 2.62 3.52 17.88
C ASP A 272 3.40 3.59 16.56
N ARG A 273 4.52 2.87 16.50
CA ARG A 273 5.32 2.71 15.29
C ARG A 273 4.88 1.45 14.56
N ILE A 274 4.49 1.61 13.30
CA ILE A 274 3.97 0.55 12.43
C ILE A 274 5.03 0.23 11.38
N GLU A 275 5.40 -1.04 11.24
CA GLU A 275 6.28 -1.55 10.19
C GLU A 275 5.52 -2.57 9.34
N ILE A 276 5.38 -2.28 8.06
CA ILE A 276 4.82 -3.19 7.06
C ILE A 276 5.95 -3.57 6.11
N GLU A 277 6.36 -4.83 6.17
CA GLU A 277 7.41 -5.37 5.30
C GLU A 277 6.80 -6.32 4.27
N ILE A 278 7.12 -6.11 3.01
CA ILE A 278 6.81 -7.05 1.93
C ILE A 278 8.12 -7.50 1.30
N ALA A 279 8.33 -8.81 1.27
CA ALA A 279 9.52 -9.44 0.70
C ALA A 279 9.78 -8.91 -0.72
N SER A 280 11.04 -8.64 -1.05
CA SER A 280 11.51 -8.09 -2.33
C SER A 280 11.04 -6.66 -2.66
N ILE A 281 10.17 -6.05 -1.84
CA ILE A 281 9.73 -4.66 -2.00
C ILE A 281 10.45 -3.78 -0.98
N GLY A 282 10.23 -3.99 0.33
CA GLY A 282 10.86 -3.22 1.40
C GLY A 282 9.94 -3.05 2.60
N THR A 283 10.35 -2.17 3.53
CA THR A 283 9.63 -1.91 4.78
C THR A 283 9.08 -0.49 4.79
N LEU A 284 7.76 -0.37 4.79
CA LEU A 284 7.05 0.89 5.01
C LEU A 284 6.91 1.11 6.50
N VAL A 285 7.41 2.25 6.97
CA VAL A 285 7.39 2.60 8.40
C VAL A 285 6.59 3.89 8.59
N ASN A 286 5.63 3.87 9.50
CA ASN A 286 4.85 5.04 9.88
C ASN A 286 4.71 5.13 11.40
N THR A 287 4.35 6.31 11.91
CA THR A 287 3.95 6.52 13.30
C THR A 287 2.49 6.96 13.34
N ALA A 288 1.71 6.40 14.25
CA ALA A 288 0.31 6.78 14.42
C ALA A 288 0.19 8.09 15.24
N ALA A 289 -0.70 9.00 14.81
CA ALA A 289 -1.04 10.20 15.54
C ALA A 289 -2.51 10.57 15.30
N TYR A 290 -3.15 11.30 16.21
CA TYR A 290 -4.54 11.71 15.97
C TYR A 290 -4.64 12.67 14.78
N ALA A 291 -5.58 12.39 13.87
CA ALA A 291 -5.74 13.13 12.62
C ALA A 291 -6.01 14.65 12.82
N HIS A 292 -6.61 15.04 13.94
CA HIS A 292 -6.85 16.44 14.27
C HIS A 292 -5.62 17.18 14.80
N GLU A 293 -4.58 16.45 15.25
CA GLU A 293 -3.30 16.98 15.73
C GLU A 293 -2.26 17.12 14.60
N LEU A 294 -2.51 16.50 13.43
CA LEU A 294 -1.62 16.57 12.29
C LEU A 294 -1.64 17.99 11.68
N GLU A 295 -0.47 18.55 11.37
CA GLU A 295 -0.38 19.80 10.64
C GLU A 295 -1.10 19.71 9.30
N GLN A 296 -1.70 20.82 8.86
CA GLN A 296 -2.26 20.91 7.52
C GLN A 296 -1.09 21.07 6.53
N ALA A 297 -0.96 20.11 5.63
CA ALA A 297 0.03 20.16 4.54
C ALA A 297 -0.27 21.29 3.56
#